data_61a345e66ec35bd7df5f437fd9a13cb7
#
_entry.id   61a345e66ec35bd7df5f437fd9a13cb7
#
_cell.length_a   1.000
_cell.length_b   1.000
_cell.length_c   1.000
_cell.angle_alpha   90.00
_cell.angle_beta   90.00
_cell.angle_gamma   90.00
#
_symmetry.space_group_name_H-M   'P 1'
#
loop_
_entity.id
_entity.type
_entity.pdbx_description
1 polymer ?
#
loop_
_entity_poly.entity_id
_entity_poly.type
_entity_poly.pdbx_seq_one_letter_code
_entity_poly.pdbx_strand_id
1 'polypeptide(L)'
;MSLLHVDNLTVTAPGSTTALVGPLNFELAAGEKLGIIGESGSGKSLTALSIMGLLPDGVRASGSVTVDGHEVVGARDARIRPLRGKTMAMVFQEPMSALDPLMRVGKQLAQAGVRDAATALEEVELDADIASRFPHQLSGGQRQRVLIAMAMAGHPDLLICDEPTTALDATTQDGVLRVIERVTKARGTALVFITHDLGVIRRMCPHVLVMHQGAVVESGPTERVLAQPEHPYTRTLISSSRPPELALAPAAEGEALVSLRGVGKVHGEHAALDAIDLRVSQGERLGIVGGSGSGKTSLLKLIAGLDQPTGGDIDVRGRVQMVFQDPQGSLNPRLKIWKSIAEAIPGNPGKADKRARAAAALEEVGLASESLDRFPHEFSGGQRQRISIARALCGEPDILLADEAVSALDMSVRAQVLELLAGVIAKRKLTLLFVTHDLAVVRHLCESVAVLERGRLIEHGATDSVWASPSTDYTRRLIAAADM
;
A
#
# COMPACT_ATOMS: atom_id res chain seq x y z
N MET A 1 7.28 30.90 -18.23
CA MET A 1 8.03 29.86 -19.00
C MET A 1 7.75 28.54 -18.31
N SER A 2 7.53 27.49 -19.08
CA SER A 2 7.31 26.15 -18.55
C SER A 2 8.60 25.61 -17.94
N LEU A 3 8.58 25.08 -16.72
CA LEU A 3 9.73 24.43 -16.08
C LEU A 3 9.92 23.01 -16.66
N LEU A 4 8.83 22.28 -16.79
CA LEU A 4 8.78 20.95 -17.41
C LEU A 4 7.88 21.03 -18.63
N HIS A 5 8.39 20.62 -19.79
CA HIS A 5 7.60 20.48 -21.00
C HIS A 5 7.80 19.07 -21.59
N VAL A 6 6.73 18.36 -21.79
CA VAL A 6 6.68 17.01 -22.35
C VAL A 6 5.89 17.08 -23.66
N ASP A 7 6.55 16.76 -24.77
CA ASP A 7 5.96 16.77 -26.11
C ASP A 7 6.15 15.42 -26.81
N ASN A 8 5.03 14.79 -27.13
CA ASN A 8 4.97 13.50 -27.82
C ASN A 8 5.85 12.39 -27.18
N LEU A 9 6.03 12.43 -25.86
CA LEU A 9 6.82 11.43 -25.15
C LEU A 9 6.23 10.03 -25.36
N THR A 10 7.03 9.15 -25.96
CA THR A 10 6.68 7.75 -26.16
C THR A 10 7.79 6.86 -25.63
N VAL A 11 7.44 5.83 -24.85
CA VAL A 11 8.39 4.87 -24.28
C VAL A 11 8.10 3.48 -24.82
N THR A 12 9.15 2.79 -25.32
CA THR A 12 9.05 1.46 -25.93
C THR A 12 9.97 0.46 -25.24
N ALA A 13 9.52 -0.80 -25.15
CA ALA A 13 10.33 -1.90 -24.65
C ALA A 13 11.42 -2.32 -25.67
N PRO A 14 12.50 -2.98 -25.22
CA PRO A 14 13.53 -3.51 -26.10
C PRO A 14 12.93 -4.46 -27.16
N GLY A 15 13.21 -4.16 -28.44
CA GLY A 15 12.75 -5.00 -29.58
C GLY A 15 11.24 -4.96 -29.87
N SER A 16 10.48 -4.11 -29.16
CA SER A 16 9.05 -3.91 -29.40
C SER A 16 8.79 -2.63 -30.18
N THR A 17 7.79 -2.66 -31.05
CA THR A 17 7.21 -1.47 -31.69
C THR A 17 5.99 -0.94 -30.92
N THR A 18 5.49 -1.70 -29.96
CA THR A 18 4.35 -1.31 -29.14
C THR A 18 4.82 -0.37 -28.02
N ALA A 19 4.19 0.79 -27.92
CA ALA A 19 4.46 1.74 -26.88
C ALA A 19 4.00 1.20 -25.52
N LEU A 20 4.88 1.30 -24.51
CA LEU A 20 4.54 1.10 -23.11
C LEU A 20 3.89 2.37 -22.52
N VAL A 21 4.29 3.54 -23.06
CA VAL A 21 3.79 4.86 -22.67
C VAL A 21 3.72 5.75 -23.89
N GLY A 22 2.71 6.57 -24.00
CA GLY A 22 2.60 7.67 -24.93
C GLY A 22 1.74 7.43 -26.18
N PRO A 23 1.63 8.48 -27.02
CA PRO A 23 2.26 9.79 -26.86
C PRO A 23 1.69 10.62 -25.70
N LEU A 24 2.55 11.22 -24.89
CA LEU A 24 2.16 12.08 -23.78
C LEU A 24 2.54 13.53 -24.07
N ASN A 25 1.61 14.45 -23.73
CA ASN A 25 1.80 15.89 -23.89
C ASN A 25 1.29 16.59 -22.62
N PHE A 26 2.15 17.31 -21.92
CA PHE A 26 1.79 18.16 -20.79
C PHE A 26 2.92 19.13 -20.41
N GLU A 27 2.55 20.16 -19.69
CA GLU A 27 3.46 21.18 -19.19
C GLU A 27 3.26 21.41 -17.70
N LEU A 28 4.31 21.90 -17.04
CA LEU A 28 4.27 22.31 -15.64
C LEU A 28 5.11 23.57 -15.47
N ALA A 29 4.52 24.63 -14.94
CA ALA A 29 5.24 25.85 -14.62
C ALA A 29 5.95 25.72 -13.25
N ALA A 30 6.88 26.66 -12.98
CA ALA A 30 7.56 26.71 -11.69
C ALA A 30 6.53 26.89 -10.55
N GLY A 31 6.68 26.09 -9.48
CA GLY A 31 5.79 26.09 -8.31
C GLY A 31 4.41 25.45 -8.51
N GLU A 32 4.07 25.01 -9.73
CA GLU A 32 2.84 24.29 -9.99
C GLU A 32 2.90 22.84 -9.51
N LYS A 33 1.72 22.22 -9.32
CA LYS A 33 1.58 20.84 -8.86
C LYS A 33 0.69 20.07 -9.82
N LEU A 34 1.18 18.94 -10.29
CA LEU A 34 0.49 18.04 -11.21
C LEU A 34 0.41 16.64 -10.61
N GLY A 35 -0.80 16.10 -10.52
CA GLY A 35 -1.05 14.73 -10.14
C GLY A 35 -1.05 13.80 -11.34
N ILE A 36 -0.53 12.59 -11.20
CA ILE A 36 -0.64 11.52 -12.18
C ILE A 36 -1.25 10.30 -11.50
N ILE A 37 -2.43 9.87 -11.96
CA ILE A 37 -3.16 8.72 -11.41
C ILE A 37 -3.40 7.63 -12.46
N GLY A 38 -3.66 6.42 -12.00
CA GLY A 38 -3.96 5.25 -12.84
C GLY A 38 -3.59 3.95 -12.14
N GLU A 39 -4.02 2.82 -12.68
CA GLU A 39 -3.67 1.50 -12.15
C GLU A 39 -2.19 1.17 -12.32
N SER A 40 -1.72 0.10 -11.63
CA SER A 40 -0.38 -0.45 -11.84
C SER A 40 -0.19 -0.84 -13.31
N GLY A 41 1.00 -0.57 -13.84
CA GLY A 41 1.28 -0.81 -15.26
C GLY A 41 0.70 0.22 -16.24
N SER A 42 0.02 1.29 -15.77
CA SER A 42 -0.48 2.35 -16.66
C SER A 42 0.63 3.28 -17.23
N GLY A 43 1.89 3.11 -16.79
CA GLY A 43 3.03 3.86 -17.32
C GLY A 43 3.50 5.04 -16.46
N LYS A 44 2.90 5.29 -15.28
CA LYS A 44 3.23 6.43 -14.39
C LYS A 44 4.71 6.51 -14.03
N SER A 45 5.26 5.44 -13.49
CA SER A 45 6.69 5.38 -13.08
C SER A 45 7.62 5.47 -14.28
N LEU A 46 7.25 4.89 -15.45
CA LEU A 46 8.03 5.04 -16.66
C LEU A 46 8.04 6.50 -17.16
N THR A 47 6.94 7.23 -17.00
CA THR A 47 6.87 8.67 -17.29
C THR A 47 7.81 9.44 -16.36
N ALA A 48 7.78 9.18 -15.05
CA ALA A 48 8.69 9.80 -14.08
C ALA A 48 10.17 9.52 -14.40
N LEU A 49 10.50 8.26 -14.69
CA LEU A 49 11.86 7.85 -15.07
C LEU A 49 12.32 8.46 -16.39
N SER A 50 11.39 8.68 -17.34
CA SER A 50 11.69 9.39 -18.59
C SER A 50 12.07 10.85 -18.35
N ILE A 51 11.34 11.54 -17.49
CA ILE A 51 11.64 12.93 -17.08
C ILE A 51 13.00 13.01 -16.39
N MET A 52 13.34 12.01 -15.56
CA MET A 52 14.63 11.94 -14.87
C MET A 52 15.79 11.47 -15.76
N GLY A 53 15.50 10.95 -16.99
CA GLY A 53 16.50 10.31 -17.84
C GLY A 53 17.10 9.05 -17.19
N LEU A 54 16.26 8.26 -16.48
CA LEU A 54 16.64 7.08 -15.70
C LEU A 54 15.90 5.81 -16.16
N LEU A 55 15.51 5.74 -17.44
CA LEU A 55 14.86 4.54 -17.97
C LEU A 55 15.79 3.31 -17.83
N PRO A 56 15.22 2.12 -17.56
CA PRO A 56 15.99 0.87 -17.52
C PRO A 56 16.71 0.56 -18.84
N ASP A 57 17.78 -0.22 -18.75
CA ASP A 57 18.57 -0.63 -19.91
C ASP A 57 17.69 -1.28 -20.99
N GLY A 58 17.86 -0.80 -22.23
CA GLY A 58 17.13 -1.27 -23.41
C GLY A 58 15.76 -0.63 -23.61
N VAL A 59 15.14 -0.01 -22.60
CA VAL A 59 13.92 0.81 -22.77
C VAL A 59 14.29 2.15 -23.40
N ARG A 60 13.53 2.58 -24.38
CA ARG A 60 13.83 3.81 -25.15
C ARG A 60 12.69 4.80 -25.06
N ALA A 61 13.04 6.07 -24.88
CA ALA A 61 12.13 7.19 -25.04
C ALA A 61 12.35 7.88 -26.39
N SER A 62 11.27 8.42 -26.95
CA SER A 62 11.26 9.32 -28.12
C SER A 62 10.29 10.46 -27.86
N GLY A 63 10.29 11.49 -28.71
CA GLY A 63 9.64 12.77 -28.45
C GLY A 63 10.60 13.72 -27.77
N SER A 64 10.11 14.68 -26.99
CA SER A 64 10.91 15.66 -26.26
C SER A 64 10.47 15.77 -24.81
N VAL A 65 11.44 15.85 -23.90
CA VAL A 65 11.24 16.21 -22.49
C VAL A 65 12.26 17.27 -22.14
N THR A 66 11.82 18.48 -21.88
CA THR A 66 12.71 19.55 -21.43
C THR A 66 12.41 19.92 -19.98
N VAL A 67 13.48 20.05 -19.18
CA VAL A 67 13.45 20.53 -17.80
C VAL A 67 14.34 21.78 -17.71
N ASP A 68 13.75 22.90 -17.35
CA ASP A 68 14.43 24.21 -17.33
C ASP A 68 15.18 24.49 -18.64
N GLY A 69 14.52 24.23 -19.78
CA GLY A 69 15.08 24.38 -21.13
C GLY A 69 16.14 23.35 -21.54
N HIS A 70 16.44 22.35 -20.71
CA HIS A 70 17.41 21.31 -21.03
C HIS A 70 16.69 20.04 -21.52
N GLU A 71 17.03 19.60 -22.74
CA GLU A 71 16.49 18.37 -23.31
C GLU A 71 17.05 17.14 -22.57
N VAL A 72 16.13 16.23 -22.19
CA VAL A 72 16.44 15.00 -21.47
C VAL A 72 16.41 13.77 -22.38
N VAL A 73 15.40 13.67 -23.26
CA VAL A 73 15.25 12.52 -24.16
C VAL A 73 16.37 12.51 -25.19
N GLY A 74 17.08 11.36 -25.30
CA GLY A 74 18.22 11.22 -26.22
C GLY A 74 19.50 11.95 -25.79
N ALA A 75 19.48 12.71 -24.70
CA ALA A 75 20.69 13.37 -24.19
C ALA A 75 21.65 12.37 -23.53
N ARG A 76 22.94 12.63 -23.60
CA ARG A 76 23.96 11.82 -22.91
C ARG A 76 23.84 12.02 -21.39
N ASP A 77 24.03 10.97 -20.61
CA ASP A 77 23.96 11.03 -19.12
C ASP A 77 24.85 12.14 -18.52
N ALA A 78 26.02 12.38 -19.09
CA ALA A 78 26.91 13.46 -18.66
C ALA A 78 26.30 14.87 -18.72
N ARG A 79 25.27 15.10 -19.56
CA ARG A 79 24.52 16.37 -19.64
C ARG A 79 23.36 16.42 -18.65
N ILE A 80 22.72 15.29 -18.39
CA ILE A 80 21.55 15.21 -17.51
C ILE A 80 21.96 15.09 -16.03
N ARG A 81 23.05 14.37 -15.76
CA ARG A 81 23.54 14.12 -14.40
C ARG A 81 23.70 15.38 -13.54
N PRO A 82 24.21 16.53 -14.04
CA PRO A 82 24.28 17.76 -13.27
C PRO A 82 22.94 18.38 -12.90
N LEU A 83 21.86 18.05 -13.62
CA LEU A 83 20.50 18.53 -13.34
C LEU A 83 19.87 17.75 -12.20
N ARG A 84 20.22 16.45 -12.07
CA ARG A 84 19.70 15.59 -11.01
C ARG A 84 20.22 16.05 -9.64
N GLY A 85 19.30 16.23 -8.71
CA GLY A 85 19.57 16.73 -7.37
C GLY A 85 19.68 18.26 -7.23
N LYS A 86 19.71 19.01 -8.38
CA LYS A 86 19.75 20.48 -8.38
C LYS A 86 18.52 21.10 -9.04
N THR A 87 18.27 20.76 -10.29
CA THR A 87 17.10 21.25 -11.04
C THR A 87 15.91 20.30 -10.86
N MET A 88 16.16 18.99 -10.89
CA MET A 88 15.14 17.95 -10.71
C MET A 88 15.58 16.91 -9.70
N ALA A 89 14.64 16.45 -8.86
CA ALA A 89 14.86 15.36 -7.91
C ALA A 89 13.68 14.41 -7.88
N MET A 90 13.89 13.20 -7.39
CA MET A 90 12.86 12.17 -7.32
C MET A 90 12.86 11.47 -5.98
N VAL A 91 11.67 11.26 -5.43
CA VAL A 91 11.40 10.38 -4.30
C VAL A 91 10.80 9.09 -4.88
N PHE A 92 11.51 7.99 -4.71
CA PHE A 92 11.13 6.67 -5.25
C PHE A 92 10.11 5.96 -4.37
N GLN A 93 9.37 5.02 -4.97
CA GLN A 93 8.28 4.28 -4.36
C GLN A 93 8.71 3.45 -3.14
N GLU A 94 9.89 2.79 -3.20
CA GLU A 94 10.36 1.90 -2.13
C GLU A 94 11.54 2.51 -1.35
N PRO A 95 11.33 2.98 -0.10
CA PRO A 95 12.41 3.56 0.69
C PRO A 95 13.55 2.58 0.98
N MET A 96 13.27 1.28 1.07
CA MET A 96 14.28 0.26 1.38
C MET A 96 15.25 0.01 0.22
N SER A 97 14.81 0.18 -1.01
CA SER A 97 15.67 0.05 -2.20
C SER A 97 16.52 1.30 -2.46
N ALA A 98 16.07 2.47 -1.97
CA ALA A 98 16.74 3.75 -2.16
C ALA A 98 17.77 4.10 -1.07
N LEU A 99 17.67 3.48 0.12
CA LEU A 99 18.60 3.67 1.22
C LEU A 99 19.57 2.48 1.33
N ASP A 100 20.87 2.76 1.49
CA ASP A 100 21.88 1.73 1.79
C ASP A 100 21.67 1.19 3.22
N PRO A 101 21.26 -0.08 3.41
CA PRO A 101 20.97 -0.64 4.72
C PRO A 101 22.20 -0.75 5.64
N LEU A 102 23.41 -0.69 5.08
CA LEU A 102 24.69 -0.82 5.80
C LEU A 102 25.30 0.55 6.14
N MET A 103 24.69 1.65 5.69
CA MET A 103 25.20 3.00 5.90
C MET A 103 24.26 3.80 6.82
N ARG A 104 24.85 4.55 7.77
CA ARG A 104 24.09 5.45 8.65
C ARG A 104 23.45 6.58 7.85
N VAL A 105 22.25 7.02 8.28
CA VAL A 105 21.46 8.07 7.62
C VAL A 105 22.27 9.34 7.39
N GLY A 106 23.01 9.84 8.40
CA GLY A 106 23.82 11.04 8.27
C GLY A 106 24.87 10.98 7.17
N LYS A 107 25.46 9.78 6.92
CA LYS A 107 26.39 9.61 5.80
C LYS A 107 25.68 9.67 4.45
N GLN A 108 24.48 9.08 4.34
CA GLN A 108 23.69 9.11 3.12
C GLN A 108 23.20 10.52 2.80
N LEU A 109 22.77 11.28 3.80
CA LEU A 109 22.45 12.69 3.67
C LEU A 109 23.65 13.51 3.16
N ALA A 110 24.85 13.27 3.71
CA ALA A 110 26.07 13.93 3.26
C ALA A 110 26.43 13.58 1.79
N GLN A 111 26.21 12.33 1.36
CA GLN A 111 26.38 11.93 -0.05
C GLN A 111 25.36 12.59 -0.97
N ALA A 112 24.14 12.85 -0.49
CA ALA A 112 23.14 13.61 -1.21
C ALA A 112 23.44 15.14 -1.27
N GLY A 113 24.51 15.60 -0.62
CA GLY A 113 24.91 17.00 -0.62
C GLY A 113 24.43 17.81 0.58
N VAL A 114 23.79 17.17 1.57
CA VAL A 114 23.39 17.83 2.82
C VAL A 114 24.64 18.18 3.64
N ARG A 115 24.81 19.45 3.97
CA ARG A 115 25.95 19.94 4.80
C ARG A 115 25.68 19.81 6.29
N ASP A 116 24.45 20.07 6.69
CA ASP A 116 23.98 19.96 8.08
C ASP A 116 22.82 18.96 8.14
N ALA A 117 23.11 17.76 8.61
CA ALA A 117 22.14 16.69 8.72
C ALA A 117 21.05 16.98 9.77
N ALA A 118 21.38 17.74 10.84
CA ALA A 118 20.40 18.06 11.88
C ALA A 118 19.33 19.00 11.33
N THR A 119 19.71 20.09 10.68
CA THR A 119 18.77 21.03 10.03
C THR A 119 17.93 20.34 8.96
N ALA A 120 18.55 19.50 8.11
CA ALA A 120 17.80 18.78 7.06
C ALA A 120 16.80 17.77 7.62
N LEU A 121 17.10 17.12 8.73
CA LEU A 121 16.18 16.23 9.42
C LEU A 121 15.03 17.01 10.10
N GLU A 122 15.33 18.15 10.72
CA GLU A 122 14.31 19.02 11.32
C GLU A 122 13.33 19.56 10.26
N GLU A 123 13.81 19.93 9.07
CA GLU A 123 12.95 20.33 7.94
C GLU A 123 11.93 19.24 7.54
N VAL A 124 12.22 17.98 7.79
CA VAL A 124 11.31 16.86 7.53
C VAL A 124 10.70 16.29 8.82
N GLU A 125 10.69 17.03 9.91
CA GLU A 125 10.13 16.68 11.22
C GLU A 125 10.73 15.40 11.80
N LEU A 126 12.03 15.24 11.71
CA LEU A 126 12.80 14.14 12.30
C LEU A 126 13.81 14.70 13.31
N ASP A 127 14.01 13.96 14.40
CA ASP A 127 15.02 14.29 15.39
C ASP A 127 16.44 14.12 14.83
N ALA A 128 17.38 14.95 15.29
CA ALA A 128 18.76 14.94 14.82
C ALA A 128 19.49 13.60 15.11
N ASP A 129 19.06 12.84 16.13
CA ASP A 129 19.64 11.53 16.48
C ASP A 129 19.44 10.49 15.38
N ILE A 130 18.44 10.65 14.51
CA ILE A 130 18.19 9.84 13.31
C ILE A 130 19.44 9.74 12.42
N ALA A 131 20.25 10.79 12.36
CA ALA A 131 21.50 10.78 11.60
C ALA A 131 22.47 9.66 12.01
N SER A 132 22.42 9.24 13.27
CA SER A 132 23.29 8.18 13.83
C SER A 132 22.76 6.78 13.58
N ARG A 133 21.51 6.63 13.17
CA ARG A 133 20.81 5.34 12.98
C ARG A 133 21.04 4.76 11.59
N PHE A 134 20.82 3.45 11.47
CA PHE A 134 20.75 2.73 10.19
C PHE A 134 19.30 2.68 9.69
N PRO A 135 19.06 2.54 8.36
CA PRO A 135 17.71 2.46 7.81
C PRO A 135 16.80 1.42 8.45
N HIS A 136 17.32 0.25 8.80
CA HIS A 136 16.54 -0.82 9.45
C HIS A 136 16.06 -0.46 10.87
N GLN A 137 16.63 0.55 11.50
CA GLN A 137 16.24 1.06 12.83
C GLN A 137 15.15 2.13 12.76
N LEU A 138 14.70 2.49 11.55
CA LEU A 138 13.70 3.53 11.30
C LEU A 138 12.34 2.91 10.94
N SER A 139 11.26 3.59 11.31
CA SER A 139 9.93 3.28 10.79
C SER A 139 9.82 3.59 9.28
N GLY A 140 8.80 3.06 8.60
CA GLY A 140 8.54 3.36 7.19
C GLY A 140 8.44 4.86 6.90
N GLY A 141 7.66 5.58 7.70
CA GLY A 141 7.50 7.03 7.56
C GLY A 141 8.78 7.83 7.86
N GLN A 142 9.61 7.37 8.82
CA GLN A 142 10.92 8.01 9.06
C GLN A 142 11.87 7.81 7.88
N ARG A 143 11.92 6.60 7.28
CA ARG A 143 12.70 6.34 6.07
C ARG A 143 12.25 7.22 4.91
N GLN A 144 10.94 7.35 4.72
CA GLN A 144 10.37 8.18 3.66
C GLN A 144 10.74 9.65 3.83
N ARG A 145 10.66 10.18 5.07
CA ARG A 145 11.07 11.56 5.36
C ARG A 145 12.57 11.77 5.16
N VAL A 146 13.42 10.78 5.46
CA VAL A 146 14.86 10.82 5.12
C VAL A 146 15.07 10.93 3.62
N LEU A 147 14.34 10.15 2.80
CA LEU A 147 14.42 10.26 1.34
C LEU A 147 13.97 11.62 0.82
N ILE A 148 12.93 12.20 1.40
CA ILE A 148 12.49 13.56 1.07
C ILE A 148 13.60 14.56 1.41
N ALA A 149 14.25 14.46 2.58
CA ALA A 149 15.38 15.32 2.95
C ALA A 149 16.54 15.18 1.95
N MET A 150 16.88 13.96 1.52
CA MET A 150 17.91 13.71 0.51
C MET A 150 17.53 14.32 -0.84
N ALA A 151 16.30 14.12 -1.30
CA ALA A 151 15.80 14.69 -2.56
C ALA A 151 15.82 16.22 -2.57
N MET A 152 15.50 16.84 -1.42
CA MET A 152 15.47 18.29 -1.26
C MET A 152 16.83 18.94 -0.96
N ALA A 153 17.90 18.15 -0.80
CA ALA A 153 19.24 18.63 -0.42
C ALA A 153 19.83 19.68 -1.37
N GLY A 154 19.60 19.52 -2.67
CA GLY A 154 20.09 20.43 -3.73
C GLY A 154 19.15 21.58 -4.04
N HIS A 155 18.06 21.77 -3.30
CA HIS A 155 17.01 22.76 -3.58
C HIS A 155 16.43 22.67 -5.01
N PRO A 156 15.88 21.52 -5.43
CA PRO A 156 15.45 21.31 -6.78
C PRO A 156 14.26 22.20 -7.15
N ASP A 157 14.21 22.63 -8.42
CA ASP A 157 13.08 23.38 -8.99
C ASP A 157 11.88 22.45 -9.25
N LEU A 158 12.14 21.16 -9.58
CA LEU A 158 11.17 20.11 -9.82
C LEU A 158 11.38 18.92 -8.88
N LEU A 159 10.36 18.57 -8.12
CA LEU A 159 10.30 17.33 -7.33
C LEU A 159 9.31 16.35 -7.96
N ILE A 160 9.74 15.13 -8.22
CA ILE A 160 8.87 14.02 -8.65
C ILE A 160 8.72 13.07 -7.46
N CYS A 161 7.48 12.81 -7.04
CA CYS A 161 7.17 11.82 -6.01
C CYS A 161 6.44 10.63 -6.66
N ASP A 162 7.08 9.47 -6.70
CA ASP A 162 6.49 8.25 -7.25
C ASP A 162 5.99 7.38 -6.10
N GLU A 163 4.69 7.43 -5.85
CA GLU A 163 3.99 6.72 -4.78
C GLU A 163 4.65 6.86 -3.40
N PRO A 164 4.91 8.07 -2.91
CA PRO A 164 5.74 8.30 -1.74
C PRO A 164 5.09 7.87 -0.41
N THR A 165 3.82 7.49 -0.43
CA THR A 165 3.06 7.10 0.78
C THR A 165 2.53 5.67 0.72
N THR A 166 2.86 4.91 -0.31
CA THR A 166 2.45 3.50 -0.44
C THR A 166 2.97 2.67 0.74
N ALA A 167 2.14 1.79 1.26
CA ALA A 167 2.40 0.94 2.43
C ALA A 167 2.63 1.69 3.76
N LEU A 168 2.22 2.95 3.86
CA LEU A 168 2.18 3.68 5.12
C LEU A 168 0.76 3.64 5.72
N ASP A 169 0.67 3.61 7.05
CA ASP A 169 -0.61 3.82 7.72
C ASP A 169 -1.11 5.27 7.59
N ALA A 170 -2.42 5.52 7.73
CA ALA A 170 -3.05 6.81 7.46
C ALA A 170 -2.42 7.98 8.23
N THR A 171 -2.04 7.78 9.50
CA THR A 171 -1.42 8.84 10.30
C THR A 171 0.00 9.16 9.86
N THR A 172 0.77 8.14 9.50
CA THR A 172 2.13 8.28 8.95
C THR A 172 2.08 8.90 7.55
N GLN A 173 1.12 8.49 6.71
CA GLN A 173 0.86 9.06 5.39
C GLN A 173 0.57 10.56 5.48
N ASP A 174 -0.36 10.99 6.34
CA ASP A 174 -0.68 12.41 6.56
C ASP A 174 0.58 13.20 6.96
N GLY A 175 1.40 12.66 7.88
CA GLY A 175 2.65 13.30 8.27
C GLY A 175 3.63 13.47 7.11
N VAL A 176 3.78 12.48 6.22
CA VAL A 176 4.65 12.56 5.04
C VAL A 176 4.10 13.56 4.03
N LEU A 177 2.78 13.58 3.78
CA LEU A 177 2.16 14.53 2.87
C LEU A 177 2.33 15.97 3.34
N ARG A 178 2.14 16.26 4.64
CA ARG A 178 2.39 17.59 5.23
C ARG A 178 3.84 18.04 5.05
N VAL A 179 4.80 17.13 5.20
CA VAL A 179 6.21 17.43 4.96
C VAL A 179 6.44 17.82 3.51
N ILE A 180 5.94 17.04 2.53
CA ILE A 180 6.06 17.33 1.10
C ILE A 180 5.43 18.71 0.78
N GLU A 181 4.20 18.96 1.25
CA GLU A 181 3.52 20.24 1.06
C GLU A 181 4.34 21.42 1.58
N ARG A 182 4.88 21.29 2.80
CA ARG A 182 5.65 22.34 3.44
C ARG A 182 6.96 22.63 2.71
N VAL A 183 7.75 21.59 2.40
CA VAL A 183 9.08 21.80 1.79
C VAL A 183 8.95 22.30 0.34
N THR A 184 7.94 21.84 -0.42
CA THR A 184 7.70 22.32 -1.79
C THR A 184 7.18 23.78 -1.77
N LYS A 185 6.24 24.11 -0.88
CA LYS A 185 5.70 25.46 -0.76
C LYS A 185 6.77 26.47 -0.31
N ALA A 186 7.59 26.11 0.68
CA ALA A 186 8.62 27.01 1.24
C ALA A 186 9.67 27.39 0.19
N ARG A 187 9.92 26.55 -0.81
CA ARG A 187 10.96 26.74 -1.82
C ARG A 187 10.43 27.07 -3.22
N GLY A 188 9.09 27.07 -3.40
CA GLY A 188 8.47 27.27 -4.71
C GLY A 188 8.77 26.12 -5.69
N THR A 189 9.09 24.92 -5.18
CA THR A 189 9.40 23.74 -5.98
C THR A 189 8.15 23.24 -6.70
N ALA A 190 8.21 23.04 -8.01
CA ALA A 190 7.16 22.39 -8.76
C ALA A 190 7.08 20.90 -8.40
N LEU A 191 5.88 20.33 -8.43
CA LEU A 191 5.63 18.95 -7.95
C LEU A 191 4.92 18.13 -9.02
N VAL A 192 5.52 17.01 -9.40
CA VAL A 192 4.80 15.90 -10.06
C VAL A 192 4.55 14.82 -9.02
N PHE A 193 3.28 14.57 -8.72
CA PHE A 193 2.89 13.62 -7.67
C PHE A 193 2.15 12.42 -8.27
N ILE A 194 2.75 11.25 -8.17
CA ILE A 194 2.20 10.00 -8.69
C ILE A 194 1.64 9.21 -7.51
N THR A 195 0.38 8.81 -7.61
CA THR A 195 -0.26 7.92 -6.66
C THR A 195 -1.49 7.26 -7.27
N HIS A 196 -1.95 6.19 -6.67
CA HIS A 196 -3.25 5.59 -6.96
C HIS A 196 -4.34 6.06 -5.97
N ASP A 197 -4.01 6.83 -4.94
CA ASP A 197 -4.95 7.34 -3.93
C ASP A 197 -5.57 8.68 -4.38
N LEU A 198 -6.89 8.66 -4.64
CA LEU A 198 -7.63 9.82 -5.13
C LEU A 198 -7.79 10.91 -4.07
N GLY A 199 -7.88 10.54 -2.78
CA GLY A 199 -7.94 11.49 -1.67
C GLY A 199 -6.63 12.29 -1.58
N VAL A 200 -5.50 11.59 -1.71
CA VAL A 200 -4.17 12.21 -1.75
C VAL A 200 -4.04 13.18 -2.93
N ILE A 201 -4.46 12.79 -4.13
CA ILE A 201 -4.40 13.68 -5.30
C ILE A 201 -5.25 14.92 -5.13
N ARG A 202 -6.48 14.77 -4.64
CA ARG A 202 -7.38 15.91 -4.37
C ARG A 202 -6.73 16.94 -3.43
N ARG A 203 -6.01 16.47 -2.42
CA ARG A 203 -5.31 17.31 -1.46
C ARG A 203 -4.06 17.96 -2.05
N MET A 204 -3.24 17.17 -2.77
CA MET A 204 -1.88 17.57 -3.15
C MET A 204 -1.82 18.39 -4.44
N CYS A 205 -2.71 18.12 -5.41
CA CYS A 205 -2.56 18.58 -6.78
C CYS A 205 -3.83 19.24 -7.31
N PRO A 206 -3.78 20.51 -7.75
CA PRO A 206 -4.94 21.19 -8.35
C PRO A 206 -5.28 20.68 -9.75
N HIS A 207 -4.32 20.03 -10.46
CA HIS A 207 -4.50 19.42 -11.77
C HIS A 207 -4.07 17.97 -11.76
N VAL A 208 -4.74 17.15 -12.57
CA VAL A 208 -4.50 15.71 -12.65
C VAL A 208 -4.48 15.21 -14.10
N LEU A 209 -3.59 14.25 -14.36
CA LEU A 209 -3.58 13.39 -15.54
C LEU A 209 -4.02 11.99 -15.15
N VAL A 210 -5.00 11.42 -15.83
CA VAL A 210 -5.44 10.04 -15.66
C VAL A 210 -4.79 9.19 -16.73
N MET A 211 -3.97 8.23 -16.34
CA MET A 211 -3.26 7.33 -17.25
C MET A 211 -3.89 5.94 -17.28
N HIS A 212 -4.10 5.41 -18.46
CA HIS A 212 -4.55 4.05 -18.70
C HIS A 212 -3.81 3.44 -19.89
N GLN A 213 -3.26 2.23 -19.71
CA GLN A 213 -2.53 1.50 -20.77
C GLN A 213 -1.50 2.35 -21.55
N GLY A 214 -0.74 3.14 -20.82
CA GLY A 214 0.33 3.99 -21.37
C GLY A 214 -0.13 5.34 -21.92
N ALA A 215 -1.42 5.62 -22.00
CA ALA A 215 -1.95 6.87 -22.55
C ALA A 215 -2.61 7.75 -21.46
N VAL A 216 -2.60 9.07 -21.65
CA VAL A 216 -3.46 9.98 -20.90
C VAL A 216 -4.87 9.90 -21.50
N VAL A 217 -5.83 9.45 -20.70
CA VAL A 217 -7.23 9.29 -21.11
C VAL A 217 -8.12 10.45 -20.67
N GLU A 218 -7.72 11.16 -19.62
CA GLU A 218 -8.42 12.35 -19.14
C GLU A 218 -7.45 13.27 -18.40
N SER A 219 -7.68 14.59 -18.49
CA SER A 219 -6.86 15.59 -17.80
C SER A 219 -7.67 16.84 -17.46
N GLY A 220 -7.26 17.55 -16.44
CA GLY A 220 -7.86 18.83 -16.06
C GLY A 220 -7.76 19.14 -14.56
N PRO A 221 -8.53 20.16 -14.12
CA PRO A 221 -8.65 20.47 -12.69
C PRO A 221 -9.11 19.24 -11.91
N THR A 222 -8.40 18.91 -10.84
CA THR A 222 -8.63 17.69 -10.05
C THR A 222 -10.08 17.56 -9.58
N GLU A 223 -10.64 18.63 -9.04
CA GLU A 223 -12.04 18.63 -8.57
C GLU A 223 -13.02 18.31 -9.70
N ARG A 224 -12.82 18.83 -10.91
CA ARG A 224 -13.66 18.52 -12.06
C ARG A 224 -13.56 17.05 -12.47
N VAL A 225 -12.33 16.56 -12.65
CA VAL A 225 -12.08 15.17 -13.10
C VAL A 225 -12.63 14.16 -12.10
N LEU A 226 -12.51 14.43 -10.79
CA LEU A 226 -13.00 13.53 -9.75
C LEU A 226 -14.53 13.63 -9.53
N ALA A 227 -15.14 14.81 -9.72
CA ALA A 227 -16.58 15.00 -9.52
C ALA A 227 -17.40 14.63 -10.77
N GLN A 228 -16.88 14.90 -11.96
CA GLN A 228 -17.57 14.73 -13.24
C GLN A 228 -16.64 14.07 -14.27
N PRO A 229 -16.25 12.80 -14.07
CA PRO A 229 -15.36 12.09 -14.98
C PRO A 229 -16.04 11.87 -16.35
N GLU A 230 -15.33 12.25 -17.41
CA GLU A 230 -15.81 12.12 -18.78
C GLU A 230 -15.46 10.76 -19.40
N HIS A 231 -14.23 10.26 -19.12
CA HIS A 231 -13.78 9.00 -19.69
C HIS A 231 -14.31 7.79 -18.91
N PRO A 232 -14.76 6.70 -19.57
CA PRO A 232 -15.28 5.50 -18.89
C PRO A 232 -14.31 4.88 -17.88
N TYR A 233 -13.02 4.83 -18.21
CA TYR A 233 -11.99 4.33 -17.29
C TYR A 233 -11.88 5.19 -16.02
N THR A 234 -11.93 6.53 -16.14
CA THR A 234 -11.90 7.43 -14.97
C THR A 234 -13.10 7.18 -14.05
N ARG A 235 -14.28 6.95 -14.62
CA ARG A 235 -15.48 6.56 -13.84
C ARG A 235 -15.26 5.26 -13.09
N THR A 236 -14.71 4.24 -13.77
CA THR A 236 -14.38 2.96 -13.15
C THR A 236 -13.34 3.12 -12.04
N LEU A 237 -12.27 3.89 -12.29
CA LEU A 237 -11.22 4.16 -11.30
C LEU A 237 -11.78 4.83 -10.04
N ILE A 238 -12.66 5.83 -10.20
CA ILE A 238 -13.30 6.53 -9.08
C ILE A 238 -14.29 5.64 -8.35
N SER A 239 -15.11 4.85 -9.07
CA SER A 239 -16.05 3.92 -8.43
C SER A 239 -15.32 2.83 -7.65
N SER A 240 -14.19 2.32 -8.17
CA SER A 240 -13.38 1.31 -7.51
C SER A 240 -12.58 1.83 -6.31
N SER A 241 -12.43 3.15 -6.16
CA SER A 241 -11.78 3.74 -4.98
C SER A 241 -12.68 3.69 -3.75
N ARG A 242 -13.99 3.60 -3.94
CA ARG A 242 -14.93 3.41 -2.85
C ARG A 242 -15.01 1.92 -2.52
N PRO A 243 -14.93 1.54 -1.23
CA PRO A 243 -15.19 0.16 -0.86
C PRO A 243 -16.57 -0.27 -1.36
N PRO A 244 -16.72 -1.50 -1.85
CA PRO A 244 -18.03 -1.98 -2.32
C PRO A 244 -19.04 -1.98 -1.18
N GLU A 245 -20.28 -1.60 -1.46
CA GLU A 245 -21.39 -1.75 -0.51
C GLU A 245 -21.68 -3.24 -0.34
N LEU A 246 -21.27 -3.79 0.79
CA LEU A 246 -21.43 -5.21 1.11
C LEU A 246 -22.69 -5.40 1.94
N ALA A 247 -23.72 -6.03 1.36
CA ALA A 247 -24.95 -6.40 2.08
C ALA A 247 -24.70 -7.61 2.98
N LEU A 248 -23.93 -7.41 4.07
CA LEU A 248 -23.64 -8.43 5.05
C LEU A 248 -24.62 -8.32 6.24
N ALA A 249 -25.34 -9.41 6.54
CA ALA A 249 -26.15 -9.46 7.74
C ALA A 249 -25.26 -9.41 8.99
N PRO A 250 -25.67 -8.72 10.08
CA PRO A 250 -24.95 -8.76 11.34
C PRO A 250 -24.86 -10.20 11.87
N ALA A 251 -23.75 -10.53 12.53
CA ALA A 251 -23.62 -11.82 13.19
C ALA A 251 -24.68 -11.94 14.31
N ALA A 252 -25.26 -13.12 14.45
CA ALA A 252 -26.08 -13.41 15.62
C ALA A 252 -25.18 -13.50 16.85
N GLU A 253 -25.69 -13.15 18.05
CA GLU A 253 -24.99 -13.41 19.29
C GLU A 253 -24.67 -14.91 19.41
N GLY A 254 -23.37 -15.25 19.36
CA GLY A 254 -22.86 -16.60 19.30
C GLY A 254 -21.91 -16.92 20.45
N GLU A 255 -21.49 -18.17 20.51
CA GLU A 255 -20.41 -18.60 21.42
C GLU A 255 -19.11 -17.89 21.04
N ALA A 256 -18.29 -17.50 22.03
CA ALA A 256 -16.99 -16.94 21.79
C ALA A 256 -16.04 -17.99 21.17
N LEU A 257 -15.53 -17.72 19.99
CA LEU A 257 -14.50 -18.55 19.35
C LEU A 257 -13.08 -18.08 19.70
N VAL A 258 -12.89 -16.79 20.01
CA VAL A 258 -11.62 -16.24 20.49
C VAL A 258 -11.85 -15.52 21.80
N SER A 259 -11.05 -15.83 22.81
CA SER A 259 -11.08 -15.15 24.10
C SER A 259 -9.65 -14.90 24.60
N LEU A 260 -9.30 -13.65 24.74
CA LEU A 260 -8.01 -13.17 25.25
C LEU A 260 -8.24 -12.52 26.60
N ARG A 261 -7.41 -12.84 27.60
CA ARG A 261 -7.50 -12.30 28.97
C ARG A 261 -6.12 -11.83 29.41
N GLY A 262 -5.92 -10.52 29.52
CA GLY A 262 -4.67 -9.90 29.92
C GLY A 262 -3.47 -10.31 29.06
N VAL A 263 -3.67 -10.57 27.76
CA VAL A 263 -2.63 -11.12 26.88
C VAL A 263 -1.53 -10.09 26.63
N GLY A 264 -0.30 -10.46 26.98
CA GLY A 264 0.90 -9.68 26.72
C GLY A 264 1.89 -10.43 25.83
N LYS A 265 2.66 -9.66 25.05
CA LYS A 265 3.78 -10.17 24.23
C LYS A 265 4.95 -9.23 24.26
N VAL A 266 6.12 -9.77 24.60
CA VAL A 266 7.39 -9.03 24.62
C VAL A 266 8.37 -9.67 23.65
N HIS A 267 9.02 -8.87 22.84
CA HIS A 267 10.14 -9.26 21.96
C HIS A 267 11.42 -8.54 22.43
N GLY A 268 12.31 -9.27 23.07
CA GLY A 268 13.49 -8.66 23.73
C GLY A 268 13.05 -7.66 24.80
N GLU A 269 13.39 -6.38 24.64
CA GLU A 269 12.98 -5.29 25.54
C GLU A 269 11.70 -4.57 25.10
N HIS A 270 11.15 -4.93 23.95
CA HIS A 270 9.99 -4.25 23.36
C HIS A 270 8.69 -4.99 23.68
N ALA A 271 7.76 -4.34 24.37
CA ALA A 271 6.41 -4.84 24.58
C ALA A 271 5.58 -4.61 23.29
N ALA A 272 5.32 -5.68 22.56
CA ALA A 272 4.50 -5.65 21.36
C ALA A 272 3.00 -5.63 21.67
N LEU A 273 2.60 -6.31 22.78
CA LEU A 273 1.23 -6.29 23.31
C LEU A 273 1.29 -6.20 24.83
N ASP A 274 0.35 -5.43 25.41
CA ASP A 274 0.26 -5.16 26.84
C ASP A 274 -1.20 -5.30 27.31
N ALA A 275 -1.46 -6.40 28.04
CA ALA A 275 -2.72 -6.70 28.71
C ALA A 275 -3.97 -6.59 27.80
N ILE A 276 -3.98 -7.31 26.68
CA ILE A 276 -5.10 -7.33 25.75
C ILE A 276 -6.22 -8.23 26.28
N ASP A 277 -7.40 -7.64 26.46
CA ASP A 277 -8.67 -8.33 26.71
C ASP A 277 -9.55 -8.20 25.47
N LEU A 278 -9.88 -9.32 24.82
CA LEU A 278 -10.67 -9.32 23.58
C LEU A 278 -11.52 -10.59 23.50
N ARG A 279 -12.77 -10.44 23.08
CA ARG A 279 -13.67 -11.55 22.82
C ARG A 279 -14.24 -11.41 21.42
N VAL A 280 -14.20 -12.50 20.63
CA VAL A 280 -14.77 -12.56 19.28
C VAL A 280 -15.76 -13.72 19.20
N SER A 281 -16.97 -13.42 18.81
CA SER A 281 -18.08 -14.39 18.72
C SER A 281 -18.09 -15.10 17.36
N GLN A 282 -18.74 -16.27 17.31
CA GLN A 282 -18.91 -17.01 16.05
C GLN A 282 -19.65 -16.17 15.01
N GLY A 283 -19.08 -16.10 13.80
CA GLY A 283 -19.63 -15.34 12.69
C GLY A 283 -19.36 -13.84 12.75
N GLU A 284 -18.77 -13.34 13.82
CA GLU A 284 -18.40 -11.93 13.97
C GLU A 284 -17.29 -11.53 12.98
N ARG A 285 -17.41 -10.31 12.45
CA ARG A 285 -16.40 -9.70 11.58
C ARG A 285 -15.79 -8.52 12.33
N LEU A 286 -14.63 -8.76 12.92
CA LEU A 286 -13.87 -7.79 13.71
C LEU A 286 -12.78 -7.13 12.86
N GLY A 287 -12.84 -5.83 12.70
CA GLY A 287 -11.74 -5.01 12.18
C GLY A 287 -10.71 -4.72 13.27
N ILE A 288 -9.44 -4.91 12.99
CA ILE A 288 -8.34 -4.55 13.89
C ILE A 288 -7.53 -3.44 13.24
N VAL A 289 -7.58 -2.24 13.81
CA VAL A 289 -6.98 -1.04 13.25
C VAL A 289 -5.95 -0.41 14.20
N GLY A 290 -5.08 0.42 13.64
CA GLY A 290 -4.02 1.10 14.41
C GLY A 290 -2.82 1.40 13.53
N GLY A 291 -1.92 2.25 14.01
CA GLY A 291 -0.69 2.63 13.31
C GLY A 291 0.29 1.47 13.13
N SER A 292 1.33 1.68 12.33
CA SER A 292 2.42 0.72 12.17
C SER A 292 3.11 0.48 13.53
N GLY A 293 3.38 -0.80 13.83
CA GLY A 293 3.98 -1.19 15.12
C GLY A 293 3.02 -1.18 16.31
N SER A 294 1.69 -1.01 16.13
CA SER A 294 0.73 -1.05 17.23
C SER A 294 0.44 -2.46 17.78
N GLY A 295 0.99 -3.53 17.18
CA GLY A 295 0.85 -4.90 17.67
C GLY A 295 -0.14 -5.77 16.89
N LYS A 296 -0.81 -5.28 15.84
CA LYS A 296 -1.86 -6.00 15.09
C LYS A 296 -1.41 -7.37 14.58
N THR A 297 -0.31 -7.42 13.85
CA THR A 297 0.25 -8.69 13.33
C THR A 297 0.69 -9.63 14.45
N SER A 298 1.22 -9.10 15.58
CA SER A 298 1.56 -9.90 16.75
C SER A 298 0.31 -10.53 17.37
N LEU A 299 -0.78 -9.76 17.49
CA LEU A 299 -2.07 -10.25 17.97
C LEU A 299 -2.61 -11.39 17.08
N LEU A 300 -2.60 -11.21 15.74
CA LEU A 300 -3.04 -12.26 14.82
C LEU A 300 -2.17 -13.53 14.94
N LYS A 301 -0.84 -13.39 15.06
CA LYS A 301 0.07 -14.54 15.22
C LYS A 301 -0.18 -15.32 16.48
N LEU A 302 -0.52 -14.65 17.59
CA LEU A 302 -0.90 -15.31 18.84
C LEU A 302 -2.22 -16.08 18.68
N ILE A 303 -3.24 -15.49 18.08
CA ILE A 303 -4.53 -16.13 17.81
C ILE A 303 -4.37 -17.31 16.83
N ALA A 304 -3.48 -17.19 15.85
CA ALA A 304 -3.15 -18.26 14.91
C ALA A 304 -2.33 -19.40 15.53
N GLY A 305 -1.84 -19.25 16.77
CA GLY A 305 -0.92 -20.21 17.39
C GLY A 305 0.47 -20.27 16.76
N LEU A 306 0.83 -19.25 15.96
CA LEU A 306 2.15 -19.10 15.32
C LEU A 306 3.20 -18.50 16.26
N ASP A 307 2.77 -17.96 17.39
CA ASP A 307 3.62 -17.42 18.44
C ASP A 307 2.97 -17.71 19.81
N GLN A 308 3.72 -17.52 20.90
CA GLN A 308 3.26 -17.76 22.27
C GLN A 308 3.17 -16.43 23.06
N PRO A 309 2.14 -16.21 23.85
CA PRO A 309 2.07 -15.05 24.73
C PRO A 309 3.16 -15.10 25.81
N THR A 310 3.61 -13.94 26.26
CA THR A 310 4.51 -13.85 27.44
C THR A 310 3.75 -13.74 28.75
N GLY A 311 2.45 -13.45 28.69
CA GLY A 311 1.53 -13.38 29.84
C GLY A 311 0.08 -13.39 29.39
N GLY A 312 -0.82 -13.71 30.31
CA GLY A 312 -2.24 -13.83 30.03
C GLY A 312 -2.64 -15.18 29.43
N ASP A 313 -3.93 -15.33 29.12
CA ASP A 313 -4.52 -16.57 28.63
C ASP A 313 -5.18 -16.34 27.24
N ILE A 314 -5.00 -17.32 26.35
CA ILE A 314 -5.62 -17.34 25.01
C ILE A 314 -6.44 -18.63 24.90
N ASP A 315 -7.76 -18.50 24.66
CA ASP A 315 -8.65 -19.60 24.30
C ASP A 315 -9.17 -19.38 22.89
N VAL A 316 -8.84 -20.29 21.95
CA VAL A 316 -9.28 -20.26 20.56
C VAL A 316 -9.94 -21.59 20.23
N ARG A 317 -11.20 -21.53 19.80
CA ARG A 317 -12.03 -22.69 19.49
C ARG A 317 -12.29 -22.73 17.99
N GLY A 318 -12.08 -23.90 17.39
CA GLY A 318 -12.25 -24.09 15.96
C GLY A 318 -10.93 -24.01 15.19
N ARG A 319 -11.04 -24.17 13.88
CA ARG A 319 -9.90 -24.17 12.95
C ARG A 319 -9.60 -22.73 12.50
N VAL A 320 -8.36 -22.32 12.70
CA VAL A 320 -7.87 -21.02 12.28
C VAL A 320 -7.07 -21.16 11.00
N GLN A 321 -7.32 -20.28 10.04
CA GLN A 321 -6.47 -20.08 8.86
C GLN A 321 -6.12 -18.61 8.71
N MET A 322 -4.93 -18.35 8.15
CA MET A 322 -4.43 -16.99 8.00
C MET A 322 -4.09 -16.67 6.55
N VAL A 323 -4.56 -15.52 6.08
CA VAL A 323 -4.14 -14.88 4.84
C VAL A 323 -3.10 -13.83 5.20
N PHE A 324 -1.87 -14.01 4.70
CA PHE A 324 -0.74 -13.14 5.02
C PHE A 324 -0.69 -11.90 4.15
N GLN A 325 -0.06 -10.85 4.65
CA GLN A 325 0.13 -9.55 3.99
C GLN A 325 0.86 -9.67 2.64
N ASP A 326 1.93 -10.47 2.58
CA ASP A 326 2.72 -10.70 1.36
C ASP A 326 2.33 -12.00 0.68
N PRO A 327 1.58 -11.95 -0.44
CA PRO A 327 1.21 -13.16 -1.18
C PRO A 327 2.41 -13.82 -1.87
N GLN A 328 3.51 -13.07 -2.16
CA GLN A 328 4.71 -13.66 -2.75
C GLN A 328 5.47 -14.51 -1.72
N GLY A 329 5.73 -13.95 -0.55
CA GLY A 329 6.40 -14.67 0.54
C GLY A 329 5.58 -15.82 1.11
N SER A 330 4.24 -15.79 0.96
CA SER A 330 3.35 -16.82 1.46
C SER A 330 3.23 -18.05 0.57
N LEU A 331 3.58 -17.96 -0.73
CA LEU A 331 3.51 -19.05 -1.69
C LEU A 331 4.92 -19.55 -2.05
N ASN A 332 5.16 -20.86 -1.95
CA ASN A 332 6.45 -21.42 -2.33
C ASN A 332 6.63 -21.33 -3.87
N PRO A 333 7.60 -20.54 -4.38
CA PRO A 333 7.76 -20.30 -5.82
C PRO A 333 8.14 -21.56 -6.63
N ARG A 334 8.60 -22.62 -5.96
CA ARG A 334 9.00 -23.89 -6.57
C ARG A 334 7.87 -24.92 -6.63
N LEU A 335 6.70 -24.63 -6.04
CA LEU A 335 5.55 -25.52 -6.05
C LEU A 335 4.51 -25.03 -7.05
N LYS A 336 3.86 -26.00 -7.72
CA LYS A 336 2.65 -25.73 -8.50
C LYS A 336 1.52 -25.29 -7.57
N ILE A 337 0.63 -24.41 -8.05
CA ILE A 337 -0.45 -23.80 -7.26
C ILE A 337 -1.29 -24.83 -6.50
N TRP A 338 -1.68 -25.93 -7.16
CA TRP A 338 -2.49 -26.94 -6.46
C TRP A 338 -1.81 -27.54 -5.22
N LYS A 339 -0.46 -27.64 -5.23
CA LYS A 339 0.28 -28.15 -4.06
C LYS A 339 0.26 -27.16 -2.92
N SER A 340 0.47 -25.87 -3.22
CA SER A 340 0.42 -24.80 -2.21
C SER A 340 -0.98 -24.66 -1.58
N ILE A 341 -2.05 -24.80 -2.37
CA ILE A 341 -3.42 -24.78 -1.85
C ILE A 341 -3.67 -26.04 -1.01
N ALA A 342 -3.22 -27.20 -1.48
CA ALA A 342 -3.46 -28.48 -0.83
C ALA A 342 -2.71 -28.68 0.51
N GLU A 343 -1.72 -27.82 0.82
CA GLU A 343 -1.01 -27.84 2.12
C GLU A 343 -1.95 -27.60 3.30
N ALA A 344 -3.00 -26.79 3.11
CA ALA A 344 -3.97 -26.44 4.15
C ALA A 344 -5.06 -27.51 4.36
N ILE A 345 -5.19 -28.50 3.47
CA ILE A 345 -6.26 -29.50 3.55
C ILE A 345 -6.11 -30.36 4.81
N PRO A 346 -7.13 -30.42 5.69
CA PRO A 346 -7.07 -31.23 6.90
C PRO A 346 -7.08 -32.75 6.58
N GLY A 347 -6.45 -33.53 7.44
CA GLY A 347 -6.21 -34.94 7.22
C GLY A 347 -5.10 -35.17 6.19
N ASN A 348 -5.01 -36.31 5.62
CA ASN A 348 -4.06 -36.61 4.54
C ASN A 348 -4.76 -37.36 3.41
N PRO A 349 -5.72 -36.73 2.71
CA PRO A 349 -6.43 -37.37 1.61
C PRO A 349 -5.48 -37.71 0.46
N GLY A 350 -5.92 -38.60 -0.43
CA GLY A 350 -5.14 -39.00 -1.59
C GLY A 350 -4.90 -37.81 -2.55
N LYS A 351 -3.88 -37.95 -3.42
CA LYS A 351 -3.47 -36.90 -4.37
C LYS A 351 -4.61 -36.40 -5.26
N ALA A 352 -5.50 -37.32 -5.72
CA ALA A 352 -6.64 -36.97 -6.57
C ALA A 352 -7.63 -36.05 -5.82
N ASP A 353 -7.96 -36.41 -4.57
CA ASP A 353 -8.86 -35.59 -3.71
C ASP A 353 -8.26 -34.25 -3.37
N LYS A 354 -6.96 -34.18 -3.00
CA LYS A 354 -6.24 -32.94 -2.81
C LYS A 354 -6.35 -32.02 -4.01
N ARG A 355 -6.17 -32.56 -5.21
CA ARG A 355 -6.24 -31.78 -6.45
C ARG A 355 -7.66 -31.31 -6.75
N ALA A 356 -8.67 -32.15 -6.52
CA ALA A 356 -10.07 -31.78 -6.70
C ALA A 356 -10.50 -30.64 -5.73
N ARG A 357 -10.12 -30.75 -4.45
CA ARG A 357 -10.40 -29.68 -3.46
C ARG A 357 -9.66 -28.39 -3.79
N ALA A 358 -8.41 -28.47 -4.24
CA ALA A 358 -7.66 -27.30 -4.67
C ALA A 358 -8.30 -26.63 -5.90
N ALA A 359 -8.86 -27.42 -6.85
CA ALA A 359 -9.59 -26.91 -8.00
C ALA A 359 -10.86 -26.15 -7.56
N ALA A 360 -11.68 -26.77 -6.70
CA ALA A 360 -12.88 -26.14 -6.19
C ALA A 360 -12.59 -24.83 -5.43
N ALA A 361 -11.54 -24.82 -4.58
CA ALA A 361 -11.13 -23.62 -3.88
C ALA A 361 -10.61 -22.52 -4.82
N LEU A 362 -9.94 -22.87 -5.92
CA LEU A 362 -9.47 -21.92 -6.92
C LEU A 362 -10.64 -21.31 -7.69
N GLU A 363 -11.63 -22.11 -8.06
CA GLU A 363 -12.86 -21.65 -8.72
C GLU A 363 -13.70 -20.75 -7.79
N GLU A 364 -13.76 -21.06 -6.50
CA GLU A 364 -14.45 -20.23 -5.50
C GLU A 364 -13.87 -18.81 -5.40
N VAL A 365 -12.57 -18.65 -5.68
CA VAL A 365 -11.93 -17.32 -5.72
C VAL A 365 -11.89 -16.72 -7.14
N GLY A 366 -12.67 -17.26 -8.08
CA GLY A 366 -12.81 -16.75 -9.44
C GLY A 366 -11.58 -16.95 -10.33
N LEU A 367 -10.81 -18.01 -10.08
CA LEU A 367 -9.68 -18.42 -10.92
C LEU A 367 -9.98 -19.76 -11.57
N ALA A 368 -9.56 -19.91 -12.84
CA ALA A 368 -9.81 -21.12 -13.61
C ALA A 368 -9.00 -22.31 -13.08
N SER A 369 -9.65 -23.47 -12.95
CA SER A 369 -9.02 -24.71 -12.46
C SER A 369 -7.87 -25.23 -13.34
N GLU A 370 -7.82 -24.86 -14.62
CA GLU A 370 -6.71 -25.16 -15.53
C GLU A 370 -5.38 -24.53 -15.06
N SER A 371 -5.46 -23.49 -14.23
CA SER A 371 -4.30 -22.77 -13.67
C SER A 371 -3.57 -23.56 -12.57
N LEU A 372 -4.11 -24.67 -12.09
CA LEU A 372 -3.55 -25.48 -10.99
C LEU A 372 -2.11 -25.95 -11.21
N ASP A 373 -1.72 -26.20 -12.46
CA ASP A 373 -0.38 -26.69 -12.80
C ASP A 373 0.65 -25.58 -13.03
N ARG A 374 0.24 -24.31 -12.95
CA ARG A 374 1.12 -23.14 -13.05
C ARG A 374 1.86 -22.88 -11.74
N PHE A 375 2.91 -22.07 -11.82
CA PHE A 375 3.72 -21.62 -10.67
C PHE A 375 3.33 -20.22 -10.22
N PRO A 376 3.59 -19.83 -8.95
CA PRO A 376 3.22 -18.52 -8.43
C PRO A 376 3.70 -17.32 -9.26
N HIS A 377 4.89 -17.39 -9.85
CA HIS A 377 5.46 -16.31 -10.64
C HIS A 377 4.71 -16.04 -11.98
N GLU A 378 3.86 -16.96 -12.43
CA GLU A 378 3.05 -16.82 -13.63
C GLU A 378 1.71 -16.09 -13.39
N PHE A 379 1.48 -15.57 -12.17
CA PHE A 379 0.27 -14.88 -11.78
C PHE A 379 0.53 -13.43 -11.38
N SER A 380 -0.46 -12.54 -11.60
CA SER A 380 -0.43 -11.18 -11.09
C SER A 380 -0.51 -11.13 -9.55
N GLY A 381 -0.21 -9.98 -8.95
CA GLY A 381 -0.32 -9.77 -7.49
C GLY A 381 -1.71 -10.12 -6.95
N GLY A 382 -2.76 -9.61 -7.58
CA GLY A 382 -4.14 -9.90 -7.20
C GLY A 382 -4.55 -11.36 -7.38
N GLN A 383 -4.06 -12.03 -8.43
CA GLN A 383 -4.28 -13.46 -8.60
C GLN A 383 -3.57 -14.28 -7.53
N ARG A 384 -2.34 -13.92 -7.16
CA ARG A 384 -1.62 -14.57 -6.03
C ARG A 384 -2.36 -14.38 -4.71
N GLN A 385 -2.93 -13.20 -4.48
CA GLN A 385 -3.75 -12.95 -3.30
C GLN A 385 -4.99 -13.84 -3.26
N ARG A 386 -5.71 -13.99 -4.37
CA ARG A 386 -6.84 -14.92 -4.49
C ARG A 386 -6.42 -16.37 -4.25
N ILE A 387 -5.24 -16.77 -4.72
CA ILE A 387 -4.66 -18.10 -4.45
C ILE A 387 -4.37 -18.29 -2.95
N SER A 388 -3.86 -17.26 -2.26
CA SER A 388 -3.63 -17.30 -0.82
C SER A 388 -4.94 -17.42 -0.03
N ILE A 389 -6.00 -16.75 -0.48
CA ILE A 389 -7.35 -16.91 0.08
C ILE A 389 -7.87 -18.32 -0.18
N ALA A 390 -7.74 -18.86 -1.41
CA ALA A 390 -8.13 -20.24 -1.75
C ALA A 390 -7.43 -21.25 -0.86
N ARG A 391 -6.13 -21.07 -0.58
CA ARG A 391 -5.37 -21.92 0.33
C ARG A 391 -5.98 -21.89 1.74
N ALA A 392 -6.25 -20.73 2.29
CA ALA A 392 -6.87 -20.61 3.60
C ALA A 392 -8.26 -21.26 3.66
N LEU A 393 -9.09 -21.07 2.63
CA LEU A 393 -10.43 -21.65 2.54
C LEU A 393 -10.41 -23.17 2.40
N CYS A 394 -9.38 -23.72 1.75
CA CYS A 394 -9.18 -25.16 1.59
C CYS A 394 -8.89 -25.87 2.92
N GLY A 395 -8.41 -25.11 3.93
CA GLY A 395 -8.28 -25.56 5.33
C GLY A 395 -9.60 -25.71 6.07
N GLU A 396 -10.74 -25.35 5.46
CA GLU A 396 -12.07 -25.38 6.07
C GLU A 396 -12.08 -24.67 7.44
N PRO A 397 -11.71 -23.37 7.51
CA PRO A 397 -11.61 -22.64 8.76
C PRO A 397 -12.98 -22.32 9.37
N ASP A 398 -13.03 -22.22 10.68
CA ASP A 398 -14.09 -21.57 11.45
C ASP A 398 -13.76 -20.07 11.65
N ILE A 399 -12.45 -19.76 11.72
CA ILE A 399 -11.90 -18.42 11.91
C ILE A 399 -10.92 -18.11 10.78
N LEU A 400 -11.15 -17.01 10.06
CA LEU A 400 -10.26 -16.49 9.06
C LEU A 400 -9.56 -15.23 9.58
N LEU A 401 -8.24 -15.28 9.66
CA LEU A 401 -7.40 -14.13 9.98
C LEU A 401 -6.88 -13.53 8.68
N ALA A 402 -7.08 -12.25 8.46
CA ALA A 402 -6.60 -11.54 7.27
C ALA A 402 -5.69 -10.40 7.71
N ASP A 403 -4.37 -10.56 7.51
CA ASP A 403 -3.37 -9.56 7.83
C ASP A 403 -3.06 -8.73 6.59
N GLU A 404 -3.62 -7.52 6.52
CA GLU A 404 -3.46 -6.58 5.40
C GLU A 404 -3.65 -7.21 4.02
N ALA A 405 -4.60 -8.14 3.91
CA ALA A 405 -4.79 -9.01 2.75
C ALA A 405 -5.10 -8.28 1.42
N VAL A 406 -5.33 -6.98 1.43
CA VAL A 406 -5.67 -6.17 0.24
C VAL A 406 -4.82 -4.91 0.09
N SER A 407 -3.87 -4.65 1.00
CA SER A 407 -3.11 -3.39 1.05
C SER A 407 -2.19 -3.16 -0.15
N ALA A 408 -1.63 -4.23 -0.72
CA ALA A 408 -0.70 -4.18 -1.84
C ALA A 408 -1.36 -4.32 -3.23
N LEU A 409 -2.70 -4.18 -3.29
CA LEU A 409 -3.46 -4.36 -4.53
C LEU A 409 -3.91 -3.02 -5.11
N ASP A 410 -3.92 -2.93 -6.44
CA ASP A 410 -4.55 -1.82 -7.14
C ASP A 410 -6.04 -1.72 -6.79
N MET A 411 -6.62 -0.52 -6.86
CA MET A 411 -7.99 -0.23 -6.42
C MET A 411 -9.04 -1.15 -7.04
N SER A 412 -8.98 -1.41 -8.35
CA SER A 412 -9.96 -2.27 -9.04
C SER A 412 -9.83 -3.73 -8.61
N VAL A 413 -8.60 -4.24 -8.47
CA VAL A 413 -8.33 -5.60 -7.99
C VAL A 413 -8.71 -5.74 -6.52
N ARG A 414 -8.44 -4.72 -5.71
CA ARG A 414 -8.80 -4.64 -4.29
C ARG A 414 -10.30 -4.74 -4.08
N ALA A 415 -11.11 -3.96 -4.82
CA ALA A 415 -12.57 -4.03 -4.75
C ALA A 415 -13.08 -5.45 -5.06
N GLN A 416 -12.58 -6.08 -6.13
CA GLN A 416 -12.94 -7.45 -6.50
C GLN A 416 -12.56 -8.48 -5.44
N VAL A 417 -11.40 -8.33 -4.77
CA VAL A 417 -10.97 -9.26 -3.70
C VAL A 417 -11.83 -9.07 -2.45
N LEU A 418 -12.22 -7.84 -2.12
CA LEU A 418 -13.12 -7.55 -0.99
C LEU A 418 -14.54 -8.11 -1.23
N GLU A 419 -15.11 -7.94 -2.41
CA GLU A 419 -16.39 -8.54 -2.78
C GLU A 419 -16.35 -10.07 -2.68
N LEU A 420 -15.31 -10.68 -3.22
CA LEU A 420 -15.09 -12.12 -3.13
C LEU A 420 -15.00 -12.59 -1.67
N LEU A 421 -14.19 -11.90 -0.86
CA LEU A 421 -14.01 -12.23 0.56
C LEU A 421 -15.33 -12.12 1.32
N ALA A 422 -16.09 -11.05 1.10
CA ALA A 422 -17.41 -10.86 1.70
C ALA A 422 -18.39 -11.96 1.29
N GLY A 423 -18.44 -12.32 0.02
CA GLY A 423 -19.28 -13.41 -0.50
C GLY A 423 -18.96 -14.77 0.14
N VAL A 424 -17.67 -15.08 0.29
CA VAL A 424 -17.21 -16.32 0.93
C VAL A 424 -17.53 -16.34 2.43
N ILE A 425 -17.28 -15.21 3.13
CA ILE A 425 -17.60 -15.08 4.56
C ILE A 425 -19.08 -15.29 4.81
N ALA A 426 -19.95 -14.64 4.03
CA ALA A 426 -21.39 -14.80 4.14
C ALA A 426 -21.86 -16.22 3.86
N LYS A 427 -21.37 -16.83 2.77
CA LYS A 427 -21.74 -18.19 2.35
C LYS A 427 -21.33 -19.24 3.38
N ARG A 428 -20.11 -19.13 3.94
CA ARG A 428 -19.54 -20.11 4.88
C ARG A 428 -19.79 -19.76 6.35
N LYS A 429 -20.39 -18.61 6.66
CA LYS A 429 -20.59 -18.07 8.02
C LYS A 429 -19.30 -18.02 8.84
N LEU A 430 -18.21 -17.57 8.20
CA LEU A 430 -16.89 -17.51 8.82
C LEU A 430 -16.83 -16.36 9.85
N THR A 431 -16.11 -16.61 10.93
CA THR A 431 -15.64 -15.55 11.82
C THR A 431 -14.41 -14.90 11.18
N LEU A 432 -14.39 -13.57 11.07
CA LEU A 432 -13.31 -12.82 10.45
C LEU A 432 -12.61 -11.91 11.44
N LEU A 433 -11.29 -11.98 11.50
CA LEU A 433 -10.47 -10.94 12.10
C LEU A 433 -9.65 -10.29 10.96
N PHE A 434 -9.95 -9.03 10.68
CA PHE A 434 -9.43 -8.31 9.52
C PHE A 434 -8.53 -7.16 9.96
N VAL A 435 -7.23 -7.29 9.74
CA VAL A 435 -6.25 -6.23 9.97
C VAL A 435 -6.09 -5.42 8.69
N THR A 436 -6.25 -4.12 8.79
CA THR A 436 -5.98 -3.17 7.71
C THR A 436 -5.67 -1.79 8.28
N HIS A 437 -4.98 -0.99 7.49
CA HIS A 437 -4.84 0.45 7.74
C HIS A 437 -5.92 1.28 7.02
N ASP A 438 -6.73 0.64 6.15
CA ASP A 438 -7.84 1.29 5.46
C ASP A 438 -9.12 1.18 6.26
N LEU A 439 -9.46 2.27 6.91
CA LEU A 439 -10.65 2.37 7.76
C LEU A 439 -11.97 2.32 6.95
N ALA A 440 -11.96 2.78 5.71
CA ALA A 440 -13.14 2.70 4.87
C ALA A 440 -13.52 1.23 4.59
N VAL A 441 -12.53 0.36 4.39
CA VAL A 441 -12.76 -1.09 4.25
C VAL A 441 -13.34 -1.70 5.53
N VAL A 442 -12.80 -1.32 6.70
CA VAL A 442 -13.32 -1.81 7.99
C VAL A 442 -14.79 -1.45 8.16
N ARG A 443 -15.15 -0.21 7.87
CA ARG A 443 -16.54 0.26 7.97
C ARG A 443 -17.52 -0.52 7.11
N HIS A 444 -17.08 -1.02 5.95
CA HIS A 444 -17.93 -1.78 5.03
C HIS A 444 -17.94 -3.29 5.27
N LEU A 445 -16.83 -3.84 5.77
CA LEU A 445 -16.66 -5.29 5.93
C LEU A 445 -16.91 -5.78 7.36
N CYS A 446 -16.63 -4.94 8.37
CA CYS A 446 -16.59 -5.34 9.77
C CYS A 446 -17.69 -4.64 10.58
N GLU A 447 -18.44 -5.42 11.36
CA GLU A 447 -19.48 -4.91 12.26
C GLU A 447 -18.95 -4.41 13.59
N SER A 448 -17.78 -4.89 14.00
CA SER A 448 -17.07 -4.44 15.20
C SER A 448 -15.64 -4.02 14.86
N VAL A 449 -15.07 -3.14 15.66
CA VAL A 449 -13.71 -2.65 15.50
C VAL A 449 -12.96 -2.66 16.84
N ALA A 450 -11.69 -3.05 16.78
CA ALA A 450 -10.71 -2.99 17.85
C ALA A 450 -9.57 -2.04 17.45
N VAL A 451 -9.37 -0.96 18.19
CA VAL A 451 -8.33 0.04 17.93
C VAL A 451 -7.13 -0.22 18.83
N LEU A 452 -5.98 -0.51 18.21
CA LEU A 452 -4.72 -0.74 18.92
C LEU A 452 -3.78 0.46 18.81
N GLU A 453 -3.25 0.90 19.94
CA GLU A 453 -2.17 1.88 20.01
C GLU A 453 -1.06 1.37 20.94
N ARG A 454 0.18 1.30 20.46
CA ARG A 454 1.37 0.92 21.25
C ARG A 454 1.18 -0.36 22.06
N GLY A 455 0.62 -1.38 21.45
CA GLY A 455 0.41 -2.68 22.07
C GLY A 455 -0.83 -2.78 22.99
N ARG A 456 -1.63 -1.74 23.12
CA ARG A 456 -2.84 -1.72 23.95
C ARG A 456 -4.10 -1.62 23.11
N LEU A 457 -5.14 -2.29 23.54
CA LEU A 457 -6.50 -2.12 23.03
C LEU A 457 -7.10 -0.88 23.71
N ILE A 458 -7.22 0.22 22.96
CA ILE A 458 -7.66 1.50 23.53
C ILE A 458 -9.14 1.77 23.31
N GLU A 459 -9.74 1.14 22.31
CA GLU A 459 -11.17 1.26 22.02
C GLU A 459 -11.67 0.00 21.32
N HIS A 460 -12.88 -0.47 21.65
CA HIS A 460 -13.53 -1.61 21.04
C HIS A 460 -15.04 -1.43 21.07
N GLY A 461 -15.72 -1.73 19.97
CA GLY A 461 -17.18 -1.62 19.91
C GLY A 461 -17.73 -1.81 18.48
N ALA A 462 -19.04 -1.60 18.34
CA ALA A 462 -19.67 -1.59 17.02
C ALA A 462 -19.03 -0.51 16.13
N THR A 463 -18.71 -0.86 14.89
CA THR A 463 -17.99 0.00 13.95
C THR A 463 -18.66 1.37 13.81
N ASP A 464 -19.98 1.41 13.56
CA ASP A 464 -20.71 2.67 13.38
C ASP A 464 -20.69 3.53 14.67
N SER A 465 -20.73 2.92 15.85
CA SER A 465 -20.67 3.63 17.12
C SER A 465 -19.31 4.28 17.36
N VAL A 466 -18.23 3.56 17.08
CA VAL A 466 -16.86 4.07 17.22
C VAL A 466 -16.60 5.20 16.20
N TRP A 467 -17.14 5.10 14.98
CA TRP A 467 -17.04 6.18 13.98
C TRP A 467 -17.83 7.42 14.37
N ALA A 468 -19.08 7.25 14.85
CA ALA A 468 -19.94 8.37 15.20
C ALA A 468 -19.45 9.11 16.47
N SER A 469 -18.86 8.39 17.42
CA SER A 469 -18.47 8.94 18.72
C SER A 469 -17.21 8.26 19.25
N PRO A 470 -16.04 8.54 18.65
CA PRO A 470 -14.77 7.96 19.08
C PRO A 470 -14.38 8.45 20.48
N SER A 471 -14.09 7.52 21.40
CA SER A 471 -13.83 7.82 22.80
C SER A 471 -12.43 8.38 23.04
N THR A 472 -11.45 7.99 22.20
CA THR A 472 -10.05 8.39 22.39
C THR A 472 -9.59 9.43 21.36
N ASP A 473 -8.61 10.28 21.74
CA ASP A 473 -7.98 11.23 20.81
C ASP A 473 -7.26 10.54 19.65
N TYR A 474 -6.73 9.35 19.92
CA TYR A 474 -6.07 8.57 18.88
C TYR A 474 -7.06 8.08 17.83
N THR A 475 -8.20 7.53 18.22
CA THR A 475 -9.26 7.09 17.30
C THR A 475 -9.81 8.27 16.50
N ARG A 476 -10.01 9.43 17.12
CA ARG A 476 -10.42 10.66 16.40
C ARG A 476 -9.45 11.05 15.30
N ARG A 477 -8.14 11.05 15.61
CA ARG A 477 -7.10 11.34 14.61
C ARG A 477 -7.03 10.30 13.50
N LEU A 478 -7.20 9.02 13.86
CA LEU A 478 -7.17 7.92 12.91
C LEU A 478 -8.32 8.02 11.89
N ILE A 479 -9.54 8.30 12.37
CA ILE A 479 -10.73 8.51 11.52
C ILE A 479 -10.55 9.75 10.66
N ALA A 480 -10.15 10.89 11.23
CA ALA A 480 -9.93 12.13 10.49
C ALA A 480 -8.87 11.98 9.38
N ALA A 481 -7.85 11.15 9.60
CA ALA A 481 -6.84 10.86 8.58
C ALA A 481 -7.35 9.94 7.45
N ALA A 482 -8.41 9.18 7.68
CA ALA A 482 -9.01 8.29 6.68
C ALA A 482 -10.12 8.97 5.85
N ASP A 483 -10.72 10.03 6.37
CA ASP A 483 -11.77 10.80 5.69
C ASP A 483 -11.18 11.87 4.73
N MET A 484 -9.85 11.97 4.65
CA MET A 484 -9.13 12.86 3.72
C MET A 484 -8.98 12.21 2.33
#